data_bf5e999635bf4dc807c446c67aed67b0
#
_entry.id   bf5e999635bf4dc807c446c67aed67b0
#
_cell.length_a   1.000
_cell.length_b   1.000
_cell.length_c   1.000
_cell.angle_alpha   90.00
_cell.angle_beta   90.00
_cell.angle_gamma   90.00
#
_symmetry.space_group_name_H-M   'P 1'
#
loop_
_entity.id
_entity.type
_entity.pdbx_description
1 polymer ?
#
loop_
_entity_poly.entity_id
_entity_poly.type
_entity_poly.pdbx_seq_one_letter_code
_entity_poly.pdbx_strand_id
1 'polypeptide(L)'
;MPDLKQPKQRHPEKAHRPDNAQPKKPDWIRVKAPTSAGYKATRNILRDNNLVTVCEEAGCPNVGECWSQGHATMMIMGEVCTRACSFCNIATGKPPNALDVFEPGRVADAVAKLGLNHVVITSVDRDDIADGGAEHFAQTIRAVRH
;
A
#
# COMPACT_ATOMS: atom_id res chain seq x y z
N MET A 1 -3.98 13.18 18.80
CA MET A 1 -5.33 13.15 18.19
C MET A 1 -5.30 12.04 17.15
N PRO A 2 -6.23 11.09 17.11
CA PRO A 2 -6.26 10.11 16.03
C PRO A 2 -6.57 10.84 14.74
N ASP A 3 -5.68 10.69 13.78
CA ASP A 3 -5.81 11.23 12.43
C ASP A 3 -7.06 10.63 11.79
N LEU A 4 -8.13 11.40 11.71
CA LEU A 4 -9.35 11.03 11.02
C LEU A 4 -9.00 11.02 9.53
N LYS A 5 -8.49 9.88 9.03
CA LYS A 5 -8.28 9.67 7.59
C LYS A 5 -9.57 10.06 6.88
N GLN A 6 -9.48 11.05 6.01
CA GLN A 6 -10.61 11.44 5.17
C GLN A 6 -11.14 10.19 4.44
N PRO A 7 -12.46 10.10 4.21
CA PRO A 7 -13.03 8.97 3.50
C PRO A 7 -12.37 8.84 2.15
N LYS A 8 -11.77 7.66 1.87
CA LYS A 8 -11.09 7.38 0.59
C LYS A 8 -12.08 7.59 -0.55
N GLN A 9 -11.76 8.48 -1.47
CA GLN A 9 -12.51 8.58 -2.72
C GLN A 9 -12.34 7.26 -3.48
N ARG A 10 -13.44 6.55 -3.66
CA ARG A 10 -13.50 5.31 -4.44
C ARG A 10 -14.09 5.59 -5.81
N HIS A 11 -13.78 4.73 -6.77
CA HIS A 11 -14.42 4.78 -8.09
C HIS A 11 -15.95 4.82 -7.94
N PRO A 12 -16.69 5.68 -8.71
CA PRO A 12 -18.15 5.84 -8.58
C PRO A 12 -18.92 4.52 -8.64
N GLU A 13 -18.51 3.58 -9.48
CA GLU A 13 -19.13 2.23 -9.56
C GLU A 13 -19.01 1.42 -8.29
N LYS A 14 -17.97 1.68 -7.46
CA LYS A 14 -17.81 1.05 -6.15
C LYS A 14 -18.59 1.76 -5.06
N ALA A 15 -18.86 3.07 -5.22
CA ALA A 15 -19.67 3.85 -4.30
C ALA A 15 -21.17 3.52 -4.41
N HIS A 16 -21.61 3.12 -5.59
CA HIS A 16 -23.00 2.82 -5.91
C HIS A 16 -23.28 1.32 -6.13
N ARG A 17 -22.56 0.44 -5.45
CA ARG A 17 -22.98 -0.96 -5.46
C ARG A 17 -24.39 -1.07 -4.88
N PRO A 18 -25.38 -1.56 -5.65
CA PRO A 18 -26.71 -1.84 -5.10
C PRO A 18 -26.54 -2.79 -3.93
N ASP A 19 -27.43 -2.70 -2.94
CA ASP A 19 -27.51 -3.61 -1.78
C ASP A 19 -27.86 -5.03 -2.23
N ASN A 20 -27.03 -5.62 -3.07
CA ASN A 20 -27.10 -7.05 -3.34
C ASN A 20 -26.68 -7.75 -2.07
N ALA A 21 -27.60 -8.46 -1.45
CA ALA A 21 -27.33 -9.37 -0.36
C ALA A 21 -26.20 -10.32 -0.81
N GLN A 22 -24.97 -9.99 -0.40
CA GLN A 22 -23.83 -10.87 -0.70
C GLN A 22 -24.03 -12.16 0.07
N PRO A 23 -23.93 -13.33 -0.59
CA PRO A 23 -24.05 -14.59 0.11
C PRO A 23 -23.00 -14.63 1.23
N LYS A 24 -23.41 -15.14 2.40
CA LYS A 24 -22.50 -15.32 3.53
C LYS A 24 -21.29 -16.14 3.07
N LYS A 25 -20.08 -15.65 3.40
CA LYS A 25 -18.87 -16.40 3.07
C LYS A 25 -18.92 -17.78 3.72
N PRO A 26 -18.47 -18.84 3.02
CA PRO A 26 -18.37 -20.18 3.61
C PRO A 26 -17.57 -20.17 4.90
N ASP A 27 -17.95 -20.99 5.88
CA ASP A 27 -17.33 -20.99 7.23
C ASP A 27 -15.85 -21.39 7.24
N TRP A 28 -15.37 -22.04 6.17
CA TRP A 28 -13.96 -22.40 6.02
C TRP A 28 -13.09 -21.21 5.56
N ILE A 29 -13.67 -20.12 5.03
CA ILE A 29 -12.94 -18.89 4.71
C ILE A 29 -12.70 -18.11 6.01
N ARG A 30 -11.56 -18.35 6.62
CA ARG A 30 -11.13 -17.64 7.83
C ARG A 30 -9.87 -16.84 7.58
N VAL A 31 -9.88 -15.59 8.02
CA VAL A 31 -8.72 -14.70 7.97
C VAL A 31 -8.12 -14.65 9.38
N LYS A 32 -6.80 -14.83 9.49
CA LYS A 32 -6.12 -14.67 10.77
C LYS A 32 -6.11 -13.20 11.18
N ALA A 33 -6.52 -12.94 12.44
CA ALA A 33 -6.44 -11.58 12.97
C ALA A 33 -4.98 -11.08 13.01
N PRO A 34 -4.71 -9.81 12.66
CA PRO A 34 -3.36 -9.24 12.61
C PRO A 34 -2.85 -8.87 14.00
N THR A 35 -2.66 -9.87 14.88
CA THR A 35 -2.29 -9.68 16.31
C THR A 35 -0.92 -10.21 16.67
N SER A 36 -0.23 -10.93 15.76
CA SER A 36 1.06 -11.55 16.02
C SER A 36 2.18 -10.54 16.30
N ALA A 37 3.22 -10.97 17.01
CA ALA A 37 4.41 -10.14 17.24
C ALA A 37 5.11 -9.76 15.92
N GLY A 38 5.21 -10.70 14.97
CA GLY A 38 5.78 -10.43 13.64
C GLY A 38 4.99 -9.40 12.86
N TYR A 39 3.65 -9.47 12.86
CA TYR A 39 2.81 -8.43 12.26
C TYR A 39 3.10 -7.05 12.86
N LYS A 40 3.17 -6.96 14.21
CA LYS A 40 3.45 -5.68 14.90
C LYS A 40 4.83 -5.15 14.56
N ALA A 41 5.85 -6.00 14.50
CA ALA A 41 7.21 -5.63 14.12
C ALA A 41 7.26 -5.07 12.70
N THR A 42 6.68 -5.77 11.71
CA THR A 42 6.58 -5.30 10.32
C THR A 42 5.85 -3.97 10.24
N ARG A 43 4.69 -3.85 10.92
CA ARG A 43 3.92 -2.61 10.96
C ARG A 43 4.72 -1.43 11.51
N ASN A 44 5.48 -1.63 12.59
CA ASN A 44 6.29 -0.58 13.18
C ASN A 44 7.39 -0.12 12.20
N ILE A 45 8.11 -1.05 11.57
CA ILE A 45 9.12 -0.71 10.55
C ILE A 45 8.52 0.15 9.44
N LEU A 46 7.34 -0.21 8.92
CA LEU A 46 6.67 0.55 7.88
C LEU A 46 6.27 1.96 8.35
N ARG A 47 5.73 2.08 9.56
CA ARG A 47 5.32 3.37 10.16
C ARG A 47 6.53 4.26 10.47
N ASP A 48 7.58 3.71 11.05
CA ASP A 48 8.79 4.46 11.40
C ASP A 48 9.50 5.02 10.15
N ASN A 49 9.35 4.33 9.01
CA ASN A 49 9.87 4.78 7.72
C ASN A 49 8.83 5.58 6.90
N ASN A 50 7.65 5.87 7.46
CA ASN A 50 6.56 6.61 6.80
C ASN A 50 6.25 6.03 5.40
N LEU A 51 6.09 4.71 5.31
CA LEU A 51 5.83 3.99 4.07
C LEU A 51 4.38 3.57 3.93
N VAL A 52 3.91 3.56 2.70
CA VAL A 52 2.60 3.08 2.29
C VAL A 52 2.72 1.67 1.73
N THR A 53 1.74 0.81 1.99
CA THR A 53 1.68 -0.53 1.43
C THR A 53 0.35 -0.76 0.71
N VAL A 54 0.42 -1.46 -0.41
CA VAL A 54 -0.81 -1.91 -1.09
C VAL A 54 -1.62 -2.85 -0.19
N CYS A 55 -0.97 -3.54 0.73
CA CYS A 55 -1.63 -4.47 1.66
C CYS A 55 -2.67 -3.77 2.54
N GLU A 56 -2.35 -2.56 3.05
CA GLU A 56 -3.29 -1.75 3.83
C GLU A 56 -4.27 -1.01 2.93
N GLU A 57 -3.76 -0.36 1.89
CA GLU A 57 -4.57 0.51 1.02
C GLU A 57 -5.63 -0.29 0.23
N ALA A 58 -5.27 -1.46 -0.26
CA ALA A 58 -6.20 -2.36 -0.93
C ALA A 58 -7.13 -3.13 0.03
N GLY A 59 -6.87 -3.09 1.34
CA GLY A 59 -7.63 -3.86 2.33
C GLY A 59 -7.42 -5.37 2.18
N CYS A 60 -6.16 -5.79 1.98
CA CYS A 60 -5.82 -7.19 1.75
C CYS A 60 -6.19 -8.08 2.95
N PRO A 61 -6.97 -9.15 2.76
CA PRO A 61 -7.37 -10.03 3.86
C PRO A 61 -6.19 -10.83 4.45
N ASN A 62 -5.10 -10.99 3.71
CA ASN A 62 -3.95 -11.79 4.11
C ASN A 62 -2.87 -10.99 4.84
N VAL A 63 -3.10 -9.69 5.10
CA VAL A 63 -2.11 -8.81 5.73
C VAL A 63 -1.57 -9.36 7.06
N GLY A 64 -2.41 -9.98 7.88
CA GLY A 64 -2.01 -10.54 9.17
C GLY A 64 -1.01 -11.69 9.02
N GLU A 65 -1.16 -12.53 8.00
CA GLU A 65 -0.27 -13.65 7.73
C GLU A 65 1.03 -13.19 7.06
N CYS A 66 0.93 -12.43 5.97
CA CYS A 66 2.09 -11.92 5.23
C CYS A 66 3.02 -11.11 6.14
N TRP A 67 2.47 -10.18 6.89
CA TRP A 67 3.28 -9.33 7.77
C TRP A 67 3.83 -10.08 8.99
N SER A 68 3.19 -11.16 9.43
CA SER A 68 3.76 -12.01 10.47
C SER A 68 5.04 -12.71 10.03
N GLN A 69 5.24 -12.84 8.72
CA GLN A 69 6.42 -13.41 8.07
C GLN A 69 7.39 -12.34 7.55
N GLY A 70 7.13 -11.06 7.82
CA GLY A 70 7.94 -9.94 7.34
C GLY A 70 7.67 -9.55 5.88
N HIS A 71 6.69 -10.16 5.21
CA HIS A 71 6.41 -9.89 3.81
C HIS A 71 5.45 -8.72 3.64
N ALA A 72 5.87 -7.65 2.99
CA ALA A 72 5.04 -6.50 2.65
C ALA A 72 5.29 -6.08 1.19
N THR A 73 4.23 -5.64 0.51
CA THR A 73 4.34 -5.04 -0.82
C THR A 73 4.33 -3.53 -0.66
N MET A 74 5.47 -2.91 -0.96
CA MET A 74 5.63 -1.46 -0.88
C MET A 74 4.83 -0.78 -1.98
N MET A 75 4.14 0.31 -1.66
CA MET A 75 3.47 1.17 -2.64
C MET A 75 4.10 2.55 -2.56
N ILE A 76 4.74 2.97 -3.64
CA ILE A 76 5.49 4.22 -3.73
C ILE A 76 4.70 5.32 -4.46
N MET A 77 5.20 6.55 -4.38
CA MET A 77 4.63 7.76 -4.97
C MET A 77 3.34 8.25 -4.29
N GLY A 78 3.07 7.79 -3.07
CA GLY A 78 1.93 8.23 -2.25
C GLY A 78 0.78 7.23 -2.20
N GLU A 79 -0.36 7.68 -1.71
CA GLU A 79 -1.55 6.86 -1.44
C GLU A 79 -2.76 7.19 -2.33
N VAL A 80 -2.63 8.19 -3.22
CA VAL A 80 -3.69 8.63 -4.13
C VAL A 80 -3.24 8.45 -5.56
N CYS A 81 -4.00 7.67 -6.32
CA CYS A 81 -3.75 7.35 -7.72
C CYS A 81 -4.51 8.33 -8.63
N THR A 82 -3.90 8.78 -9.72
CA THR A 82 -4.58 9.63 -10.72
C THR A 82 -5.60 8.87 -11.55
N ARG A 83 -5.54 7.52 -11.56
CA ARG A 83 -6.43 6.66 -12.35
C ARG A 83 -7.44 5.93 -11.49
N ALA A 84 -8.64 5.75 -12.04
CA ALA A 84 -9.81 5.14 -11.37
C ALA A 84 -10.13 3.76 -11.95
N CYS A 85 -9.23 2.80 -11.80
CA CYS A 85 -9.46 1.45 -12.28
C CYS A 85 -10.59 0.76 -11.49
N SER A 86 -11.57 0.17 -12.19
CA SER A 86 -12.77 -0.42 -11.58
C SER A 86 -12.48 -1.58 -10.60
N PHE A 87 -11.40 -2.32 -10.83
CA PHE A 87 -10.95 -3.43 -9.98
C PHE A 87 -10.07 -2.99 -8.80
N CYS A 88 -9.56 -1.75 -8.80
CA CYS A 88 -8.58 -1.27 -7.81
C CYS A 88 -9.28 -0.67 -6.58
N ASN A 89 -8.75 -0.93 -5.38
CA ASN A 89 -9.29 -0.38 -4.13
C ASN A 89 -8.49 0.81 -3.59
N ILE A 90 -7.46 1.24 -4.31
CA ILE A 90 -6.64 2.41 -3.95
C ILE A 90 -7.48 3.69 -4.09
N ALA A 91 -7.22 4.67 -3.23
CA ALA A 91 -7.85 5.99 -3.33
C ALA A 91 -7.55 6.65 -4.67
N THR A 92 -8.56 7.27 -5.26
CA THR A 92 -8.46 7.90 -6.58
C THR A 92 -8.68 9.41 -6.45
N GLY A 93 -7.89 10.20 -7.17
CA GLY A 93 -8.05 11.65 -7.18
C GLY A 93 -6.78 12.38 -7.60
N LYS A 94 -6.74 13.67 -7.31
CA LYS A 94 -5.53 14.47 -7.48
C LYS A 94 -4.60 14.22 -6.30
N PRO A 95 -3.34 13.76 -6.53
CA PRO A 95 -2.38 13.61 -5.45
C PRO A 95 -2.15 14.93 -4.72
N PRO A 96 -2.21 14.95 -3.39
CA PRO A 96 -2.11 16.19 -2.62
C PRO A 96 -0.69 16.76 -2.57
N ASN A 97 0.31 15.91 -2.78
CA ASN A 97 1.71 16.27 -2.61
C ASN A 97 2.53 15.93 -3.85
N ALA A 98 3.65 16.66 -4.02
CA ALA A 98 4.71 16.27 -4.94
C ALA A 98 5.35 14.94 -4.50
N LEU A 99 6.17 14.34 -5.38
CA LEU A 99 6.96 13.17 -5.02
C LEU A 99 7.93 13.50 -3.88
N ASP A 100 8.01 12.59 -2.92
CA ASP A 100 8.98 12.70 -1.85
C ASP A 100 10.33 12.13 -2.27
N VAL A 101 11.30 13.00 -2.47
CA VAL A 101 12.66 12.64 -2.92
C VAL A 101 13.40 11.70 -1.95
N PHE A 102 12.96 11.60 -0.69
CA PHE A 102 13.56 10.72 0.31
C PHE A 102 12.87 9.35 0.40
N GLU A 103 11.75 9.15 -0.28
CA GLU A 103 11.02 7.88 -0.26
C GLU A 103 11.88 6.70 -0.72
N PRO A 104 12.70 6.78 -1.80
CA PRO A 104 13.56 5.68 -2.22
C PRO A 104 14.50 5.19 -1.12
N GLY A 105 15.12 6.10 -0.38
CA GLY A 105 16.00 5.77 0.75
C GLY A 105 15.25 5.10 1.89
N ARG A 106 14.07 5.60 2.24
CA ARG A 106 13.24 5.00 3.29
C ARG A 106 12.74 3.60 2.93
N VAL A 107 12.42 3.37 1.65
CA VAL A 107 12.07 2.03 1.17
C VAL A 107 13.26 1.07 1.34
N ALA A 108 14.46 1.49 0.94
CA ALA A 108 15.68 0.69 1.11
C ALA A 108 15.95 0.37 2.60
N ASP A 109 15.84 1.36 3.48
CA ASP A 109 15.99 1.17 4.93
C ASP A 109 14.98 0.18 5.50
N ALA A 110 13.73 0.25 5.08
CA ALA A 110 12.70 -0.67 5.53
C ALA A 110 12.95 -2.10 5.04
N VAL A 111 13.36 -2.26 3.78
CA VAL A 111 13.73 -3.55 3.19
C VAL A 111 14.88 -4.20 3.95
N ALA A 112 15.92 -3.42 4.27
CA ALA A 112 17.07 -3.88 5.06
C ALA A 112 16.63 -4.31 6.47
N LYS A 113 15.82 -3.50 7.17
CA LYS A 113 15.30 -3.81 8.51
C LYS A 113 14.39 -5.05 8.54
N LEU A 114 13.65 -5.29 7.46
CA LEU A 114 12.82 -6.49 7.30
C LEU A 114 13.63 -7.74 6.91
N GLY A 115 14.90 -7.57 6.52
CA GLY A 115 15.78 -8.66 6.11
C GLY A 115 15.30 -9.39 4.85
N LEU A 116 14.67 -8.67 3.92
CA LEU A 116 14.05 -9.28 2.74
C LEU A 116 15.11 -9.62 1.67
N ASN A 117 15.08 -10.86 1.21
CA ASN A 117 15.86 -11.31 0.02
C ASN A 117 15.12 -11.02 -1.29
N HIS A 118 13.82 -10.79 -1.23
CA HIS A 118 12.96 -10.49 -2.37
C HIS A 118 11.96 -9.40 -1.99
N VAL A 119 11.85 -8.38 -2.82
CA VAL A 119 10.99 -7.21 -2.56
C VAL A 119 10.01 -7.03 -3.72
N VAL A 120 8.76 -6.81 -3.38
CA VAL A 120 7.73 -6.40 -4.33
C VAL A 120 7.44 -4.91 -4.14
N ILE A 121 7.62 -4.14 -5.19
CA ILE A 121 7.36 -2.70 -5.23
C ILE A 121 6.29 -2.44 -6.29
N THR A 122 5.26 -1.73 -5.92
CA THR A 122 4.22 -1.20 -6.80
C THR A 122 4.11 0.30 -6.60
N SER A 123 3.30 0.97 -7.41
CA SER A 123 3.08 2.41 -7.32
C SER A 123 1.63 2.77 -7.59
N VAL A 124 1.24 3.96 -7.17
CA VAL A 124 0.10 4.66 -7.74
C VAL A 124 0.48 5.23 -9.11
N ASP A 125 -0.48 5.47 -9.98
CA ASP A 125 -0.25 6.25 -11.20
C ASP A 125 -0.16 7.74 -10.87
N ARG A 126 0.75 8.43 -11.55
CA ARG A 126 1.05 9.85 -11.40
C ARG A 126 1.06 10.55 -12.76
N ASP A 127 -0.11 10.52 -13.45
CA ASP A 127 -0.29 11.20 -14.73
C ASP A 127 -0.14 12.74 -14.61
N ASP A 128 -0.09 13.26 -13.39
CA ASP A 128 0.22 14.66 -13.07
C ASP A 128 1.70 15.02 -13.22
N ILE A 129 2.58 14.03 -13.43
CA ILE A 129 4.04 14.20 -13.58
C ILE A 129 4.44 13.81 -15.00
N ALA A 130 5.34 14.58 -15.61
CA ALA A 130 5.70 14.46 -17.03
C ALA A 130 6.21 13.06 -17.42
N ASP A 131 6.95 12.39 -16.53
CA ASP A 131 7.48 11.03 -16.74
C ASP A 131 6.62 9.93 -16.09
N GLY A 132 5.45 10.28 -15.56
CA GLY A 132 4.60 9.35 -14.82
C GLY A 132 5.23 8.78 -13.54
N GLY A 133 6.35 9.34 -13.09
CA GLY A 133 7.13 8.87 -11.92
C GLY A 133 8.16 7.80 -12.26
N ALA A 134 8.50 7.60 -13.54
CA ALA A 134 9.44 6.55 -13.97
C ALA A 134 10.82 6.69 -13.32
N GLU A 135 11.37 7.91 -13.24
CA GLU A 135 12.67 8.13 -12.59
C GLU A 135 12.61 7.83 -11.09
N HIS A 136 11.53 8.21 -10.41
CA HIS A 136 11.35 7.91 -8.99
C HIS A 136 11.30 6.40 -8.73
N PHE A 137 10.63 5.64 -9.62
CA PHE A 137 10.60 4.18 -9.57
C PHE A 137 12.01 3.60 -9.77
N ALA A 138 12.76 4.11 -10.76
CA ALA A 138 14.12 3.67 -11.03
C ALA A 138 15.07 3.96 -9.85
N GLN A 139 14.95 5.13 -9.22
CA GLN A 139 15.72 5.49 -8.02
C GLN A 139 15.41 4.55 -6.85
N THR A 140 14.15 4.19 -6.65
CA THR A 140 13.75 3.23 -5.61
C THR A 140 14.37 1.87 -5.84
N ILE A 141 14.35 1.36 -7.08
CA ILE A 141 14.99 0.09 -7.43
C ILE A 141 16.51 0.14 -7.18
N ARG A 142 17.17 1.22 -7.57
CA ARG A 142 18.62 1.41 -7.33
C ARG A 142 18.94 1.42 -5.84
N ALA A 143 18.18 2.19 -5.05
CA ALA A 143 18.38 2.28 -3.61
C ALA A 143 18.21 0.94 -2.88
N VAL A 144 17.24 0.13 -3.28
CA VAL A 144 16.99 -1.20 -2.69
C VAL A 144 18.06 -2.23 -3.07
N ARG A 145 18.75 -2.04 -4.20
CA ARG A 145 19.81 -2.95 -4.67
C ARG A 145 21.19 -2.71 -4.08
N HIS A 146 21.40 -1.58 -3.43
CA HIS A 146 22.63 -1.22 -2.73
C HIS A 146 22.60 -1.61 -1.26
#